data_4271df72d4e1ce9e0a1f355afe214353
#
_entry.id   4271df72d4e1ce9e0a1f355afe214353
#
_cell.length_a   1.000
_cell.length_b   1.000
_cell.length_c   1.000
_cell.angle_alpha   90.00
_cell.angle_beta   90.00
_cell.angle_gamma   90.00
#
_symmetry.space_group_name_H-M   'P 1'
#
loop_
_entity.id
_entity.type
_entity.pdbx_description
1 polymer ?
#
loop_
_entity_poly.entity_id
_entity_poly.type
_entity_poly.pdbx_seq_one_letter_code
_entity_poly.pdbx_strand_id
1 'polypeptide(L)'
;GLNVLRAKMIDKYDLPSFEFSQNYCSFYDLLEKSNLFLQAIIDTRDKPMEDRTVTWLFQHPIGDGGQFTGVSNLIMKYGVVPKAAMPETYQSNNTGQMTMILSLKLREFGLELRGMKASQTAERKVEMLTEIYRILVECLGVPPTEFEWTRCDKDGNPVETRSYTPKSFYDEYIGEDLEHNYVMVMNDPSREYGKVYEIEYDRHVYDGENWLYINLPIERIKEMAIASIKDNTAMYFSCDVGKFLDRTKGTLDVANMDYASLFGTSFTMDKRQRVQTYASGSSHAMTLIAVDLDEAGAPRKWMVENSWGASSGYQGCLIMTDEWFNEYMFRLVVERKYVPQDILDMLNQEPVMLPAWDPMFAPEE
;
A
#
# COMPACT_ATOMS: atom_id res chain seq x y z
N GLY A 1 -3.69 4.46 -1.60
CA GLY A 1 -3.32 5.78 -1.07
C GLY A 1 -3.73 6.91 -2.02
N LEU A 2 -3.25 6.93 -3.25
CA LEU A 2 -3.59 7.99 -4.21
C LEU A 2 -5.10 8.14 -4.45
N ASN A 3 -5.87 7.06 -4.47
CA ASN A 3 -7.33 7.13 -4.66
C ASN A 3 -8.05 7.84 -3.50
N VAL A 4 -7.58 7.68 -2.27
CA VAL A 4 -8.13 8.40 -1.12
C VAL A 4 -7.92 9.90 -1.30
N LEU A 5 -6.72 10.33 -1.69
CA LEU A 5 -6.40 11.75 -1.94
C LEU A 5 -7.14 12.30 -3.16
N ARG A 6 -7.28 11.49 -4.22
CA ARG A 6 -8.04 11.83 -5.42
C ARG A 6 -9.49 12.13 -5.07
N ALA A 7 -10.14 11.26 -4.29
CA ALA A 7 -11.53 11.44 -3.88
C ALA A 7 -11.72 12.77 -3.12
N LYS A 8 -10.84 13.06 -2.16
CA LYS A 8 -10.85 14.32 -1.41
C LYS A 8 -10.64 15.56 -2.30
N MET A 9 -9.70 15.48 -3.24
CA MET A 9 -9.42 16.58 -4.16
C MET A 9 -10.61 16.87 -5.08
N ILE A 10 -11.24 15.82 -5.64
CA ILE A 10 -12.43 15.95 -6.48
C ILE A 10 -13.57 16.61 -5.71
N ASP A 11 -13.85 16.14 -4.50
CA ASP A 11 -14.91 16.69 -3.64
C ASP A 11 -14.63 18.13 -3.23
N LYS A 12 -13.43 18.42 -2.74
CA LYS A 12 -13.04 19.78 -2.26
C LYS A 12 -13.10 20.86 -3.34
N TYR A 13 -12.74 20.52 -4.58
CA TYR A 13 -12.63 21.49 -5.68
C TYR A 13 -13.72 21.33 -6.75
N ASP A 14 -14.71 20.46 -6.53
CA ASP A 14 -15.82 20.17 -7.46
C ASP A 14 -15.29 19.87 -8.88
N LEU A 15 -14.29 18.99 -8.97
CA LEU A 15 -13.65 18.64 -10.23
C LEU A 15 -14.50 17.63 -11.00
N PRO A 16 -14.58 17.74 -12.36
CA PRO A 16 -15.34 16.77 -13.17
C PRO A 16 -14.69 15.38 -13.15
N SER A 17 -13.37 15.34 -13.10
CA SER A 17 -12.54 14.15 -12.92
C SER A 17 -11.11 14.57 -12.60
N PHE A 18 -10.37 13.70 -11.94
CA PHE A 18 -8.94 13.90 -11.69
C PHE A 18 -8.24 12.55 -11.47
N GLU A 19 -7.00 12.44 -11.92
CA GLU A 19 -6.10 11.33 -11.59
C GLU A 19 -4.69 11.85 -11.31
N PHE A 20 -4.08 11.35 -10.24
CA PHE A 20 -2.65 11.49 -10.01
C PHE A 20 -1.87 10.53 -10.92
N SER A 21 -0.64 10.89 -11.26
CA SER A 21 0.28 10.01 -11.96
C SER A 21 0.73 8.87 -11.03
N GLN A 22 0.31 7.66 -11.34
CA GLN A 22 0.82 6.46 -10.70
C GLN A 22 2.27 6.20 -11.13
N ASN A 23 2.59 6.49 -12.39
CA ASN A 23 3.93 6.35 -12.95
C ASN A 23 4.97 7.20 -12.20
N TYR A 24 4.62 8.45 -11.81
CA TYR A 24 5.46 9.31 -10.98
C TYR A 24 5.74 8.69 -9.60
N CYS A 25 4.69 8.20 -8.93
CA CYS A 25 4.85 7.55 -7.64
C CYS A 25 5.66 6.26 -7.74
N SER A 26 5.41 5.43 -8.77
CA SER A 26 6.15 4.18 -9.00
C SER A 26 7.63 4.43 -9.28
N PHE A 27 7.97 5.51 -9.97
CA PHE A 27 9.37 5.88 -10.22
C PHE A 27 10.13 6.06 -8.91
N TYR A 28 9.62 6.90 -8.01
CA TYR A 28 10.27 7.17 -6.74
C TYR A 28 10.15 6.00 -5.75
N ASP A 29 9.07 5.24 -5.81
CA ASP A 29 8.91 4.02 -5.02
C ASP A 29 10.02 3.02 -5.32
N LEU A 30 10.25 2.70 -6.59
CA LEU A 30 11.29 1.77 -7.00
C LEU A 30 12.71 2.31 -6.71
N LEU A 31 12.93 3.61 -6.86
CA LEU A 31 14.21 4.25 -6.52
C LEU A 31 14.49 4.16 -5.02
N GLU A 32 13.52 4.49 -4.18
CA GLU A 32 13.67 4.48 -2.72
C GLU A 32 13.77 3.05 -2.15
N LYS A 33 12.99 2.11 -2.65
CA LYS A 33 13.15 0.69 -2.30
C LYS A 33 14.53 0.16 -2.67
N SER A 34 15.08 0.59 -3.81
CA SER A 34 16.46 0.26 -4.18
C SER A 34 17.48 0.85 -3.19
N ASN A 35 17.26 2.09 -2.77
CA ASN A 35 18.08 2.74 -1.73
C ASN A 35 18.00 2.00 -0.39
N LEU A 36 16.77 1.62 0.02
CA LEU A 36 16.54 0.86 1.26
C LEU A 36 17.25 -0.50 1.21
N PHE A 37 17.11 -1.25 0.11
CA PHE A 37 17.79 -2.53 -0.08
C PHE A 37 19.31 -2.38 0.02
N LEU A 38 19.92 -1.45 -0.73
CA LEU A 38 21.36 -1.24 -0.73
C LEU A 38 21.88 -0.86 0.65
N GLN A 39 21.14 -0.03 1.39
CA GLN A 39 21.51 0.34 2.76
C GLN A 39 21.36 -0.84 3.71
N ALA A 40 20.28 -1.62 3.65
CA ALA A 40 20.11 -2.81 4.46
C ALA A 40 21.22 -3.85 4.22
N ILE A 41 21.70 -3.98 2.99
CA ILE A 41 22.87 -4.81 2.67
C ILE A 41 24.14 -4.27 3.32
N ILE A 42 24.36 -2.95 3.32
CA ILE A 42 25.51 -2.33 3.99
C ILE A 42 25.43 -2.57 5.51
N ASP A 43 24.25 -2.38 6.11
CA ASP A 43 24.03 -2.53 7.55
C ASP A 43 24.19 -3.98 8.03
N THR A 44 23.93 -4.95 7.15
CA THR A 44 24.02 -6.39 7.43
C THR A 44 25.29 -7.06 6.87
N ARG A 45 26.23 -6.31 6.32
CA ARG A 45 27.39 -6.85 5.58
C ARG A 45 28.29 -7.78 6.42
N ASP A 46 28.34 -7.57 7.75
CA ASP A 46 29.16 -8.37 8.66
C ASP A 46 28.46 -9.69 9.08
N LYS A 47 27.19 -9.88 8.74
CA LYS A 47 26.45 -11.13 8.95
C LYS A 47 26.76 -12.12 7.82
N PRO A 48 26.74 -13.45 8.08
CA PRO A 48 26.95 -14.45 7.03
C PRO A 48 25.78 -14.43 6.01
N MET A 49 26.01 -15.02 4.82
CA MET A 49 24.98 -15.10 3.77
C MET A 49 23.76 -15.92 4.20
N GLU A 50 23.93 -16.87 5.11
CA GLU A 50 22.92 -17.76 5.67
C GLU A 50 22.10 -17.09 6.80
N ASP A 51 22.49 -15.90 7.26
CA ASP A 51 21.67 -15.12 8.19
C ASP A 51 20.29 -14.88 7.58
N ARG A 52 19.23 -15.09 8.37
CA ARG A 52 17.85 -15.04 7.85
C ARG A 52 17.48 -13.69 7.26
N THR A 53 17.94 -12.58 7.86
CA THR A 53 17.73 -11.23 7.34
C THR A 53 18.44 -11.04 6.00
N VAL A 54 19.70 -11.48 5.90
CA VAL A 54 20.48 -11.39 4.65
C VAL A 54 19.83 -12.23 3.55
N THR A 55 19.44 -13.45 3.87
CA THR A 55 18.75 -14.34 2.92
C THR A 55 17.45 -13.70 2.44
N TRP A 56 16.64 -13.16 3.36
CA TRP A 56 15.39 -12.50 3.02
C TRP A 56 15.60 -11.28 2.11
N LEU A 57 16.57 -10.42 2.40
CA LEU A 57 16.93 -9.27 1.57
C LEU A 57 17.26 -9.70 0.14
N PHE A 58 18.11 -10.71 -0.04
CA PHE A 58 18.47 -11.20 -1.37
C PHE A 58 17.34 -11.94 -2.10
N GLN A 59 16.41 -12.54 -1.37
CA GLN A 59 15.19 -13.13 -1.97
C GLN A 59 14.25 -12.06 -2.46
N HIS A 60 14.10 -10.93 -1.74
CA HIS A 60 13.13 -9.87 -1.98
C HIS A 60 13.81 -8.50 -2.15
N PRO A 61 14.72 -8.32 -3.14
CA PRO A 61 15.48 -7.07 -3.28
C PRO A 61 14.60 -5.87 -3.64
N ILE A 62 13.50 -6.10 -4.37
CA ILE A 62 12.52 -5.09 -4.76
C ILE A 62 11.22 -5.77 -5.16
N GLY A 63 10.09 -5.12 -4.92
CA GLY A 63 8.75 -5.56 -5.32
C GLY A 63 7.87 -4.37 -5.65
N ASP A 64 6.75 -4.60 -6.33
CA ASP A 64 5.76 -3.59 -6.68
C ASP A 64 4.69 -3.38 -5.60
N GLY A 65 4.62 -4.28 -4.63
CA GLY A 65 3.72 -4.15 -3.48
C GLY A 65 4.05 -2.95 -2.60
N GLY A 66 3.08 -2.47 -1.83
CA GLY A 66 3.31 -1.35 -0.93
C GLY A 66 2.22 -1.11 0.09
N GLN A 67 2.62 -0.48 1.17
CA GLN A 67 1.79 -0.10 2.29
C GLN A 67 1.42 1.39 2.20
N PHE A 68 0.43 1.82 2.98
CA PHE A 68 0.05 3.24 3.03
C PHE A 68 1.21 4.13 3.50
N THR A 69 1.99 3.69 4.49
CA THR A 69 3.19 4.41 4.98
C THR A 69 4.19 4.67 3.86
N GLY A 70 4.44 3.68 2.99
CA GLY A 70 5.32 3.87 1.84
C GLY A 70 4.84 4.96 0.91
N VAL A 71 3.55 4.96 0.56
CA VAL A 71 2.96 6.00 -0.30
C VAL A 71 2.96 7.35 0.40
N SER A 72 2.63 7.43 1.70
CA SER A 72 2.63 8.70 2.43
C SER A 72 4.03 9.32 2.51
N ASN A 73 5.05 8.54 2.87
CA ASN A 73 6.43 9.03 2.90
C ASN A 73 6.91 9.52 1.51
N LEU A 74 6.58 8.79 0.43
CA LEU A 74 6.91 9.22 -0.93
C LEU A 74 6.24 10.55 -1.28
N ILE A 75 4.96 10.70 -1.00
CA ILE A 75 4.21 11.93 -1.27
C ILE A 75 4.76 13.09 -0.43
N MET A 76 5.01 12.87 0.86
CA MET A 76 5.58 13.88 1.74
C MET A 76 6.99 14.29 1.28
N LYS A 77 7.79 13.39 0.73
CA LYS A 77 9.14 13.66 0.23
C LYS A 77 9.16 14.30 -1.16
N TYR A 78 8.41 13.76 -2.11
CA TYR A 78 8.49 14.09 -3.53
C TYR A 78 7.29 14.87 -4.07
N GLY A 79 6.19 14.96 -3.33
CA GLY A 79 4.93 15.53 -3.80
C GLY A 79 4.19 14.60 -4.75
N VAL A 80 3.27 15.17 -5.53
CA VAL A 80 2.45 14.48 -6.52
C VAL A 80 2.30 15.30 -7.79
N VAL A 81 1.98 14.64 -8.89
CA VAL A 81 1.70 15.30 -10.16
C VAL A 81 0.41 14.76 -10.78
N PRO A 82 -0.32 15.56 -11.59
CA PRO A 82 -1.41 15.05 -12.40
C PRO A 82 -0.93 13.98 -13.39
N LYS A 83 -1.79 13.04 -13.75
CA LYS A 83 -1.48 11.96 -14.70
C LYS A 83 -0.92 12.48 -16.03
N ALA A 84 -1.42 13.62 -16.51
CA ALA A 84 -0.97 14.23 -17.76
C ALA A 84 0.49 14.72 -17.70
N ALA A 85 1.02 15.07 -16.51
CA ALA A 85 2.41 15.55 -16.37
C ALA A 85 3.44 14.40 -16.41
N MET A 86 3.06 13.19 -16.05
CA MET A 86 3.86 11.97 -16.23
C MET A 86 2.92 10.79 -16.53
N PRO A 87 2.53 10.62 -17.80
CA PRO A 87 1.58 9.58 -18.21
C PRO A 87 2.19 8.18 -18.09
N GLU A 88 1.29 7.18 -18.11
CA GLU A 88 1.70 5.77 -18.10
C GLU A 88 2.53 5.44 -19.34
N THR A 89 3.53 4.59 -19.15
CA THR A 89 4.35 4.00 -20.22
C THR A 89 3.95 2.54 -20.46
N TYR A 90 4.53 1.91 -21.48
CA TYR A 90 4.37 0.47 -21.64
C TYR A 90 4.88 -0.30 -20.41
N GLN A 91 6.01 0.12 -19.84
CA GLN A 91 6.63 -0.56 -18.71
C GLN A 91 5.89 -0.31 -17.40
N SER A 92 5.27 0.87 -17.19
CA SER A 92 4.44 1.11 -16.01
C SER A 92 3.18 0.24 -15.98
N ASN A 93 2.67 -0.15 -17.16
CA ASN A 93 1.55 -1.07 -17.31
C ASN A 93 1.98 -2.55 -17.36
N ASN A 94 3.28 -2.85 -17.52
CA ASN A 94 3.84 -4.19 -17.67
C ASN A 94 5.16 -4.30 -16.89
N THR A 95 5.09 -4.21 -15.58
CA THR A 95 6.24 -4.02 -14.68
C THR A 95 7.19 -5.23 -14.59
N GLY A 96 6.73 -6.44 -14.94
CA GLY A 96 7.45 -7.68 -14.66
C GLY A 96 8.88 -7.74 -15.17
N GLN A 97 9.16 -7.30 -16.42
CA GLN A 97 10.52 -7.30 -16.95
C GLN A 97 11.42 -6.26 -16.29
N MET A 98 10.89 -5.07 -16.04
CA MET A 98 11.63 -4.00 -15.35
C MET A 98 11.99 -4.43 -13.93
N THR A 99 11.04 -4.97 -13.17
CA THR A 99 11.25 -5.47 -11.81
C THR A 99 12.27 -6.61 -11.78
N MET A 100 12.23 -7.51 -12.76
CA MET A 100 13.22 -8.59 -12.89
C MET A 100 14.63 -8.05 -13.12
N ILE A 101 14.81 -7.06 -14.00
CA ILE A 101 16.12 -6.44 -14.28
C ILE A 101 16.64 -5.69 -13.06
N LEU A 102 15.77 -4.90 -12.39
CA LEU A 102 16.13 -4.20 -11.16
C LEU A 102 16.55 -5.19 -10.05
N SER A 103 15.77 -6.26 -9.87
CA SER A 103 16.08 -7.31 -8.89
C SER A 103 17.42 -7.98 -9.15
N LEU A 104 17.72 -8.28 -10.42
CA LEU A 104 19.01 -8.87 -10.80
C LEU A 104 20.16 -7.91 -10.50
N LYS A 105 20.00 -6.63 -10.89
CA LYS A 105 21.03 -5.60 -10.69
C LYS A 105 21.26 -5.30 -9.20
N LEU A 106 20.21 -5.24 -8.41
CA LEU A 106 20.33 -5.04 -6.96
C LEU A 106 21.05 -6.21 -6.27
N ARG A 107 20.79 -7.46 -6.67
CA ARG A 107 21.54 -8.62 -6.16
C ARG A 107 23.04 -8.53 -6.50
N GLU A 108 23.38 -8.15 -7.72
CA GLU A 108 24.76 -7.94 -8.15
C GLU A 108 25.45 -6.85 -7.30
N PHE A 109 24.81 -5.70 -7.13
CA PHE A 109 25.27 -4.61 -6.27
C PHE A 109 25.38 -5.01 -4.80
N GLY A 110 24.43 -5.78 -4.29
CA GLY A 110 24.46 -6.30 -2.94
C GLY A 110 25.68 -7.17 -2.67
N LEU A 111 26.04 -8.06 -3.59
CA LEU A 111 27.26 -8.86 -3.48
C LEU A 111 28.54 -7.99 -3.53
N GLU A 112 28.58 -6.99 -4.41
CA GLU A 112 29.69 -6.03 -4.49
C GLU A 112 29.87 -5.27 -3.17
N LEU A 113 28.79 -4.68 -2.63
CA LEU A 113 28.83 -3.92 -1.36
C LEU A 113 29.31 -4.77 -0.17
N ARG A 114 28.88 -6.04 -0.12
CA ARG A 114 29.32 -6.96 0.94
C ARG A 114 30.83 -7.28 0.87
N GLY A 115 31.41 -7.26 -0.33
CA GLY A 115 32.86 -7.48 -0.55
C GLY A 115 33.73 -6.24 -0.36
N MET A 116 33.12 -5.04 -0.26
CA MET A 116 33.85 -3.77 -0.20
C MET A 116 34.30 -3.40 1.21
N LYS A 117 35.29 -2.49 1.30
CA LYS A 117 35.64 -1.83 2.56
C LYS A 117 34.53 -0.87 2.98
N ALA A 118 34.21 -0.80 4.28
CA ALA A 118 33.16 0.07 4.83
C ALA A 118 33.27 1.53 4.37
N SER A 119 34.47 2.07 4.31
CA SER A 119 34.72 3.47 3.93
C SER A 119 34.36 3.81 2.47
N GLN A 120 34.14 2.82 1.62
CA GLN A 120 33.86 2.98 0.20
C GLN A 120 32.38 2.73 -0.15
N THR A 121 31.60 2.12 0.75
CA THR A 121 30.24 1.69 0.44
C THR A 121 29.30 2.85 0.21
N ALA A 122 29.41 3.96 0.93
CA ALA A 122 28.51 5.10 0.80
C ALA A 122 28.61 5.78 -0.58
N GLU A 123 29.83 6.03 -1.06
CA GLU A 123 30.06 6.62 -2.38
C GLU A 123 29.57 5.66 -3.49
N ARG A 124 29.95 4.38 -3.39
CA ARG A 124 29.55 3.37 -4.35
C ARG A 124 28.02 3.18 -4.42
N LYS A 125 27.33 3.25 -3.28
CA LYS A 125 25.86 3.22 -3.23
C LYS A 125 25.24 4.34 -4.06
N VAL A 126 25.77 5.56 -4.01
CA VAL A 126 25.28 6.68 -4.83
C VAL A 126 25.46 6.42 -6.32
N GLU A 127 26.60 5.86 -6.72
CA GLU A 127 26.82 5.45 -8.12
C GLU A 127 25.84 4.37 -8.56
N MET A 128 25.61 3.35 -7.71
CA MET A 128 24.63 2.28 -7.97
C MET A 128 23.21 2.83 -8.12
N LEU A 129 22.79 3.76 -7.25
CA LEU A 129 21.50 4.43 -7.37
C LEU A 129 21.40 5.27 -8.65
N THR A 130 22.51 5.85 -9.12
CA THR A 130 22.54 6.55 -10.41
C THR A 130 22.30 5.59 -11.60
N GLU A 131 22.83 4.37 -11.52
CA GLU A 131 22.57 3.33 -12.52
C GLU A 131 21.09 2.88 -12.47
N ILE A 132 20.54 2.67 -11.27
CA ILE A 132 19.09 2.35 -11.08
C ILE A 132 18.22 3.49 -11.63
N TYR A 133 18.53 4.75 -11.29
CA TYR A 133 17.80 5.91 -11.81
C TYR A 133 17.76 5.93 -13.33
N ARG A 134 18.87 5.62 -14.00
CA ARG A 134 18.92 5.55 -15.47
C ARG A 134 18.01 4.46 -16.01
N ILE A 135 17.97 3.28 -15.41
CA ILE A 135 17.06 2.20 -15.81
C ILE A 135 15.61 2.65 -15.66
N LEU A 136 15.28 3.31 -14.57
CA LEU A 136 13.92 3.84 -14.33
C LEU A 136 13.54 4.90 -15.34
N VAL A 137 14.44 5.82 -15.70
CA VAL A 137 14.21 6.84 -16.75
C VAL A 137 13.91 6.19 -18.10
N GLU A 138 14.66 5.18 -18.50
CA GLU A 138 14.43 4.47 -19.78
C GLU A 138 13.09 3.70 -19.79
N CYS A 139 12.63 3.23 -18.63
CA CYS A 139 11.39 2.48 -18.53
C CYS A 139 10.15 3.36 -18.31
N LEU A 140 10.26 4.37 -17.47
CA LEU A 140 9.12 5.14 -16.94
C LEU A 140 9.10 6.60 -17.39
N GLY A 141 10.20 7.08 -18.00
CA GLY A 141 10.39 8.48 -18.35
C GLY A 141 11.04 9.31 -17.24
N VAL A 142 11.37 10.55 -17.55
CA VAL A 142 11.98 11.49 -16.60
C VAL A 142 10.88 12.11 -15.75
N PRO A 143 10.93 11.98 -14.40
CA PRO A 143 9.96 12.63 -13.56
C PRO A 143 10.06 14.16 -13.67
N PRO A 144 8.93 14.87 -13.85
CA PRO A 144 8.93 16.31 -13.98
C PRO A 144 9.31 16.98 -12.65
N THR A 145 10.14 18.01 -12.74
CA THR A 145 10.46 18.91 -11.62
C THR A 145 9.50 20.09 -11.55
N GLU A 146 8.93 20.47 -12.71
CA GLU A 146 7.91 21.50 -12.87
C GLU A 146 6.94 21.07 -13.97
N PHE A 147 5.68 21.50 -13.86
CA PHE A 147 4.64 21.25 -14.87
C PHE A 147 3.56 22.34 -14.83
N GLU A 148 2.87 22.53 -15.94
CA GLU A 148 1.67 23.35 -15.98
C GLU A 148 0.42 22.49 -15.74
N TRP A 149 -0.52 23.00 -14.98
CA TRP A 149 -1.81 22.36 -14.77
C TRP A 149 -2.95 23.37 -14.85
N THR A 150 -4.03 22.98 -15.52
CA THR A 150 -5.25 23.74 -15.67
C THR A 150 -6.33 23.14 -14.78
N ARG A 151 -6.77 23.88 -13.77
CA ARG A 151 -7.93 23.50 -12.99
C ARG A 151 -9.19 23.83 -13.79
N CYS A 152 -10.09 22.84 -13.92
CA CYS A 152 -11.40 23.01 -14.53
C CYS A 152 -12.49 23.04 -13.46
N ASP A 153 -13.62 23.66 -13.79
CA ASP A 153 -14.85 23.56 -12.99
C ASP A 153 -15.55 22.20 -13.23
N LYS A 154 -16.67 21.96 -12.53
CA LYS A 154 -17.45 20.72 -12.65
C LYS A 154 -17.97 20.43 -14.07
N ASP A 155 -18.11 21.47 -14.89
CA ASP A 155 -18.60 21.38 -16.28
C ASP A 155 -17.44 21.20 -17.28
N GLY A 156 -16.19 21.13 -16.78
CA GLY A 156 -14.98 20.95 -17.57
C GLY A 156 -14.40 22.24 -18.17
N ASN A 157 -14.92 23.41 -17.80
CA ASN A 157 -14.37 24.67 -18.31
C ASN A 157 -13.10 25.04 -17.55
N PRO A 158 -12.06 25.54 -18.24
CA PRO A 158 -10.82 25.97 -17.61
C PRO A 158 -11.07 27.20 -16.71
N VAL A 159 -10.64 27.10 -15.46
CA VAL A 159 -10.75 28.17 -14.45
C VAL A 159 -9.42 28.91 -14.33
N GLU A 160 -8.32 28.17 -14.23
CA GLU A 160 -7.00 28.72 -14.01
C GLU A 160 -5.91 27.76 -14.49
N THR A 161 -4.87 28.31 -15.10
CA THR A 161 -3.65 27.57 -15.47
C THR A 161 -2.45 28.17 -14.74
N ARG A 162 -1.70 27.35 -14.02
CA ARG A 162 -0.47 27.75 -13.33
C ARG A 162 0.62 26.69 -13.44
N SER A 163 1.86 27.12 -13.23
CA SER A 163 3.02 26.24 -13.10
C SER A 163 3.20 25.80 -11.65
N TYR A 164 3.53 24.53 -11.47
CA TYR A 164 3.75 23.90 -10.17
C TYR A 164 5.00 23.08 -10.16
N THR A 165 5.66 23.01 -9.01
CA THR A 165 6.50 21.86 -8.66
C THR A 165 5.61 20.76 -8.07
N PRO A 166 6.03 19.49 -8.04
CA PRO A 166 5.25 18.41 -7.41
C PRO A 166 4.88 18.69 -5.96
N LYS A 167 5.77 19.32 -5.20
CA LYS A 167 5.53 19.72 -3.80
C LYS A 167 4.53 20.87 -3.69
N SER A 168 4.69 21.95 -4.47
CA SER A 168 3.76 23.07 -4.41
C SER A 168 2.35 22.66 -4.86
N PHE A 169 2.23 21.73 -5.78
CA PHE A 169 0.94 21.18 -6.17
C PHE A 169 0.30 20.38 -5.04
N TYR A 170 1.08 19.53 -4.36
CA TYR A 170 0.62 18.81 -3.18
C TYR A 170 0.15 19.77 -2.08
N ASP A 171 0.98 20.75 -1.73
CA ASP A 171 0.72 21.68 -0.64
C ASP A 171 -0.55 22.51 -0.88
N GLU A 172 -0.82 22.92 -2.13
CA GLU A 172 -2.00 23.72 -2.48
C GLU A 172 -3.29 22.89 -2.53
N TYR A 173 -3.25 21.73 -3.18
CA TYR A 173 -4.46 20.98 -3.49
C TYR A 173 -4.81 19.91 -2.46
N ILE A 174 -3.86 19.40 -1.72
CA ILE A 174 -4.06 18.40 -0.68
C ILE A 174 -3.68 18.97 0.68
N GLY A 175 -2.41 19.28 0.90
CA GLY A 175 -1.90 19.96 2.10
C GLY A 175 -2.14 19.19 3.40
N GLU A 176 -2.32 17.87 3.34
CA GLU A 176 -2.55 17.03 4.52
C GLU A 176 -1.22 16.52 5.09
N ASP A 177 -1.15 16.38 6.40
CA ASP A 177 -0.09 15.65 7.07
C ASP A 177 -0.41 14.14 7.00
N LEU A 178 0.10 13.47 5.96
CA LEU A 178 -0.18 12.06 5.72
C LEU A 178 0.50 11.12 6.73
N GLU A 179 1.50 11.61 7.45
CA GLU A 179 2.22 10.82 8.44
C GLU A 179 1.50 10.81 9.79
N HIS A 180 0.85 11.91 10.18
CA HIS A 180 0.26 12.04 11.50
C HIS A 180 -1.28 12.04 11.53
N ASN A 181 -1.94 12.33 10.40
CA ASN A 181 -3.40 12.37 10.34
C ASN A 181 -4.08 11.02 10.16
N TYR A 182 -3.31 9.97 9.96
CA TYR A 182 -3.83 8.62 9.72
C TYR A 182 -3.36 7.63 10.78
N VAL A 183 -4.22 6.67 11.08
CA VAL A 183 -3.93 5.56 11.99
C VAL A 183 -4.11 4.25 11.23
N MET A 184 -3.11 3.40 11.33
CA MET A 184 -3.11 2.08 10.74
C MET A 184 -3.57 1.06 11.75
N VAL A 185 -4.63 0.32 11.41
CA VAL A 185 -5.18 -0.73 12.25
C VAL A 185 -5.20 -2.06 11.49
N MET A 186 -5.08 -3.15 12.22
CA MET A 186 -5.05 -4.49 11.67
C MET A 186 -5.91 -5.45 12.49
N ASN A 187 -6.50 -6.44 11.83
CA ASN A 187 -7.13 -7.58 12.48
C ASN A 187 -6.32 -8.85 12.25
N ASP A 188 -5.44 -9.16 13.17
CA ASP A 188 -4.69 -10.42 13.23
C ASP A 188 -5.04 -11.19 14.51
N PRO A 189 -5.95 -12.16 14.48
CA PRO A 189 -6.33 -12.93 15.64
C PRO A 189 -5.23 -13.91 16.12
N SER A 190 -4.13 -14.04 15.38
CA SER A 190 -3.00 -14.88 15.80
C SER A 190 -2.13 -14.21 16.88
N ARG A 191 -2.35 -12.90 17.13
CA ARG A 191 -1.61 -12.07 18.08
C ARG A 191 -2.54 -11.36 19.07
N GLU A 192 -1.94 -10.82 20.11
CA GLU A 192 -2.67 -10.08 21.15
C GLU A 192 -3.30 -8.81 20.59
N TYR A 193 -4.57 -8.60 20.83
CA TYR A 193 -5.28 -7.36 20.53
C TYR A 193 -4.91 -6.24 21.52
N GLY A 194 -5.05 -4.99 21.07
CA GLY A 194 -4.71 -3.81 21.87
C GLY A 194 -3.21 -3.55 21.99
N LYS A 195 -2.40 -4.22 21.16
CA LYS A 195 -0.95 -4.02 21.05
C LYS A 195 -0.61 -3.31 19.76
N VAL A 196 0.50 -2.56 19.81
CA VAL A 196 1.12 -1.93 18.65
C VAL A 196 2.23 -2.83 18.13
N TYR A 197 2.24 -3.05 16.83
CA TYR A 197 3.24 -3.86 16.13
C TYR A 197 3.93 -3.02 15.06
N GLU A 198 5.22 -3.23 14.90
CA GLU A 198 6.06 -2.64 13.87
C GLU A 198 6.75 -3.75 13.08
N ILE A 199 6.91 -3.58 11.76
CA ILE A 199 7.51 -4.58 10.91
C ILE A 199 8.85 -4.08 10.40
N GLU A 200 9.90 -4.86 10.67
CA GLU A 200 11.25 -4.54 10.26
C GLU A 200 11.36 -4.44 8.72
N TYR A 201 11.96 -3.39 8.21
CA TYR A 201 12.09 -3.07 6.78
C TYR A 201 10.78 -2.83 6.02
N ASP A 202 9.62 -2.80 6.67
CA ASP A 202 8.34 -2.53 5.99
C ASP A 202 8.12 -1.02 5.83
N ARG A 203 9.01 -0.39 5.10
CA ARG A 203 8.96 0.99 4.62
C ARG A 203 9.51 1.05 3.20
N HIS A 204 9.22 2.11 2.47
CA HIS A 204 9.75 2.30 1.11
C HIS A 204 10.92 3.27 1.09
N VAL A 205 10.87 4.31 1.89
CA VAL A 205 11.89 5.35 2.00
C VAL A 205 12.85 5.01 3.15
N TYR A 206 14.16 5.08 2.91
CA TYR A 206 15.15 4.69 3.93
C TYR A 206 15.03 5.51 5.22
N ASP A 207 14.82 6.82 5.09
CA ASP A 207 14.64 7.78 6.18
C ASP A 207 13.14 7.93 6.61
N GLY A 208 12.26 7.06 6.11
CA GLY A 208 10.86 6.97 6.51
C GLY A 208 10.62 6.01 7.66
N GLU A 209 9.38 5.98 8.12
CA GLU A 209 8.93 5.13 9.22
C GLU A 209 8.55 3.73 8.71
N ASN A 210 8.87 2.70 9.47
CA ASN A 210 8.35 1.36 9.23
C ASN A 210 6.82 1.34 9.39
N TRP A 211 6.17 0.38 8.75
CA TRP A 211 4.76 0.14 8.97
C TRP A 211 4.49 -0.21 10.43
N LEU A 212 3.69 0.64 11.06
CA LEU A 212 3.28 0.51 12.45
C LEU A 212 1.75 0.45 12.51
N TYR A 213 1.19 -0.51 13.24
CA TYR A 213 -0.26 -0.64 13.34
C TYR A 213 -0.71 -1.15 14.71
N ILE A 214 -1.97 -0.82 15.04
CA ILE A 214 -2.66 -1.32 16.22
C ILE A 214 -3.45 -2.56 15.85
N ASN A 215 -3.22 -3.68 16.52
CA ASN A 215 -4.01 -4.90 16.32
C ASN A 215 -5.31 -4.85 17.11
N LEU A 216 -6.45 -4.94 16.43
CA LEU A 216 -7.78 -4.76 17.03
C LEU A 216 -8.74 -5.89 16.66
N PRO A 217 -9.73 -6.17 17.52
CA PRO A 217 -10.91 -6.96 17.15
C PRO A 217 -11.62 -6.34 15.94
N ILE A 218 -12.22 -7.18 15.10
CA ILE A 218 -12.81 -6.76 13.83
C ILE A 218 -13.95 -5.75 14.02
N GLU A 219 -14.71 -5.88 15.10
CA GLU A 219 -15.82 -5.00 15.44
C GLU A 219 -15.37 -3.55 15.62
N ARG A 220 -14.23 -3.34 16.31
CA ARG A 220 -13.66 -1.99 16.51
C ARG A 220 -13.21 -1.37 15.18
N ILE A 221 -12.72 -2.18 14.25
CA ILE A 221 -12.33 -1.72 12.91
C ILE A 221 -13.58 -1.33 12.10
N LYS A 222 -14.65 -2.12 12.18
CA LYS A 222 -15.92 -1.81 11.52
C LYS A 222 -16.55 -0.51 12.01
N GLU A 223 -16.51 -0.25 13.32
CA GLU A 223 -17.01 1.01 13.92
C GLU A 223 -16.33 2.22 13.24
N MET A 224 -15.01 2.21 13.15
CA MET A 224 -14.25 3.29 12.52
C MET A 224 -14.50 3.38 11.00
N ALA A 225 -14.58 2.24 10.32
CA ALA A 225 -14.88 2.19 8.89
C ALA A 225 -16.26 2.77 8.58
N ILE A 226 -17.28 2.41 9.35
CA ILE A 226 -18.65 2.95 9.19
C ILE A 226 -18.67 4.45 9.46
N ALA A 227 -17.99 4.92 10.50
CA ALA A 227 -17.92 6.34 10.84
C ALA A 227 -17.27 7.15 9.69
N SER A 228 -16.17 6.66 9.13
CA SER A 228 -15.48 7.28 8.00
C SER A 228 -16.34 7.34 6.75
N ILE A 229 -17.00 6.23 6.37
CA ILE A 229 -17.86 6.18 5.19
C ILE A 229 -19.10 7.09 5.33
N LYS A 230 -19.69 7.16 6.52
CA LYS A 230 -20.83 8.07 6.79
C LYS A 230 -20.46 9.55 6.63
N ASP A 231 -19.18 9.89 6.82
CA ASP A 231 -18.63 11.24 6.60
C ASP A 231 -18.00 11.37 5.18
N ASN A 232 -18.44 10.55 4.23
CA ASN A 232 -17.96 10.55 2.85
C ASN A 232 -16.45 10.44 2.69
N THR A 233 -15.78 9.73 3.59
CA THR A 233 -14.32 9.59 3.59
C THR A 233 -13.93 8.14 3.26
N ALA A 234 -13.26 7.95 2.11
CA ALA A 234 -12.74 6.67 1.68
C ALA A 234 -11.46 6.29 2.44
N MET A 235 -11.17 4.99 2.52
CA MET A 235 -10.02 4.47 3.29
C MET A 235 -9.18 3.50 2.47
N TYR A 236 -7.88 3.46 2.77
CA TYR A 236 -7.04 2.32 2.38
C TYR A 236 -7.52 1.07 3.10
N PHE A 237 -7.69 -0.01 2.34
CA PHE A 237 -8.17 -1.31 2.80
C PHE A 237 -7.29 -2.41 2.22
N SER A 238 -6.97 -3.44 3.00
CA SER A 238 -6.17 -4.57 2.54
C SER A 238 -6.73 -5.90 3.03
N CYS A 239 -6.70 -6.91 2.17
CA CYS A 239 -7.36 -8.20 2.37
C CYS A 239 -6.67 -9.33 1.60
N ASP A 240 -7.14 -10.56 1.79
CA ASP A 240 -6.79 -11.72 0.95
C ASP A 240 -7.80 -11.84 -0.19
N VAL A 241 -7.64 -11.02 -1.22
CA VAL A 241 -8.63 -10.82 -2.29
C VAL A 241 -8.93 -12.09 -3.10
N GLY A 242 -7.98 -13.01 -3.20
CA GLY A 242 -8.12 -14.25 -3.97
C GLY A 242 -9.11 -15.26 -3.36
N LYS A 243 -9.43 -15.12 -2.07
CA LYS A 243 -10.27 -16.09 -1.36
C LYS A 243 -11.75 -15.87 -1.69
N PHE A 244 -12.38 -16.92 -2.20
CA PHE A 244 -13.81 -16.92 -2.54
C PHE A 244 -14.25 -15.76 -3.46
N LEU A 245 -13.35 -15.31 -4.33
CA LEU A 245 -13.64 -14.26 -5.33
C LEU A 245 -14.35 -14.87 -6.56
N ASP A 246 -15.55 -14.41 -6.85
CA ASP A 246 -16.17 -14.58 -8.17
C ASP A 246 -15.78 -13.39 -9.07
N ARG A 247 -14.78 -13.59 -9.92
CA ARG A 247 -14.26 -12.54 -10.83
C ARG A 247 -15.29 -12.06 -11.84
N THR A 248 -16.22 -12.93 -12.22
CA THR A 248 -17.26 -12.62 -13.22
C THR A 248 -18.31 -11.69 -12.63
N LYS A 249 -18.73 -11.96 -11.39
CA LYS A 249 -19.72 -11.12 -10.68
C LYS A 249 -19.09 -9.94 -9.95
N GLY A 250 -17.80 -9.98 -9.69
CA GLY A 250 -17.12 -8.98 -8.84
C GLY A 250 -17.53 -9.10 -7.37
N THR A 251 -17.78 -10.32 -6.88
CA THR A 251 -18.22 -10.55 -5.51
C THR A 251 -17.20 -11.35 -4.69
N LEU A 252 -17.05 -10.94 -3.44
CA LEU A 252 -16.26 -11.59 -2.40
C LEU A 252 -17.25 -12.12 -1.35
N ASP A 253 -17.49 -13.43 -1.37
CA ASP A 253 -18.46 -14.07 -0.51
C ASP A 253 -18.01 -15.50 -0.23
N VAL A 254 -17.99 -15.91 1.04
CA VAL A 254 -17.62 -17.27 1.44
C VAL A 254 -18.54 -18.32 0.81
N ALA A 255 -19.75 -17.93 0.41
CA ALA A 255 -20.72 -18.79 -0.29
C ALA A 255 -20.47 -18.92 -1.80
N ASN A 256 -19.53 -18.17 -2.40
CA ASN A 256 -19.23 -18.28 -3.84
C ASN A 256 -18.71 -19.67 -4.24
N MET A 257 -18.09 -20.40 -3.30
CA MET A 257 -17.48 -21.72 -3.56
C MET A 257 -17.74 -22.67 -2.41
N ASP A 258 -18.49 -23.72 -2.64
CA ASP A 258 -18.75 -24.79 -1.66
C ASP A 258 -17.79 -25.97 -1.88
N TYR A 259 -16.54 -25.78 -1.45
CA TYR A 259 -15.52 -26.82 -1.56
C TYR A 259 -15.83 -28.04 -0.69
N ALA A 260 -16.52 -27.85 0.43
CA ALA A 260 -16.86 -28.96 1.33
C ALA A 260 -17.79 -29.96 0.65
N SER A 261 -18.86 -29.49 0.03
CA SER A 261 -19.77 -30.32 -0.74
C SER A 261 -19.11 -30.89 -1.98
N LEU A 262 -18.28 -30.10 -2.69
CA LEU A 262 -17.64 -30.55 -3.93
C LEU A 262 -16.65 -31.69 -3.70
N PHE A 263 -15.88 -31.65 -2.63
CA PHE A 263 -14.83 -32.64 -2.36
C PHE A 263 -15.20 -33.66 -1.26
N GLY A 264 -16.37 -33.53 -0.63
CA GLY A 264 -16.83 -34.43 0.42
C GLY A 264 -15.93 -34.39 1.68
N THR A 265 -15.36 -33.24 1.99
CA THR A 265 -14.47 -33.04 3.16
C THR A 265 -14.76 -31.71 3.82
N SER A 266 -14.20 -31.47 5.00
CA SER A 266 -14.36 -30.21 5.73
C SER A 266 -13.11 -29.35 5.68
N PHE A 267 -13.29 -28.01 5.69
CA PHE A 267 -12.24 -27.01 5.80
C PHE A 267 -12.52 -26.19 7.05
N THR A 268 -11.85 -26.48 8.15
CA THR A 268 -12.25 -26.02 9.50
C THR A 268 -11.32 -24.98 10.10
N MET A 269 -10.25 -24.57 9.40
CA MET A 269 -9.35 -23.53 9.90
C MET A 269 -10.07 -22.19 10.07
N ASP A 270 -10.01 -21.63 11.28
CA ASP A 270 -10.39 -20.25 11.53
C ASP A 270 -9.36 -19.27 10.99
N LYS A 271 -9.65 -17.96 11.04
CA LYS A 271 -8.76 -16.89 10.56
C LYS A 271 -7.38 -16.94 11.25
N ARG A 272 -7.34 -17.19 12.57
CA ARG A 272 -6.09 -17.33 13.33
C ARG A 272 -5.21 -18.45 12.77
N GLN A 273 -5.82 -19.62 12.58
CA GLN A 273 -5.11 -20.80 12.08
C GLN A 273 -4.62 -20.59 10.65
N ARG A 274 -5.42 -19.94 9.80
CA ARG A 274 -5.01 -19.63 8.42
C ARG A 274 -3.80 -18.70 8.37
N VAL A 275 -3.75 -17.67 9.24
CA VAL A 275 -2.56 -16.79 9.34
C VAL A 275 -1.34 -17.56 9.82
N GLN A 276 -1.47 -18.36 10.90
CA GLN A 276 -0.37 -19.13 11.46
C GLN A 276 0.22 -20.18 10.52
N THR A 277 -0.58 -20.67 9.58
CA THR A 277 -0.19 -21.70 8.61
C THR A 277 0.13 -21.15 7.22
N TYR A 278 0.19 -19.83 7.04
CA TYR A 278 0.39 -19.16 5.75
C TYR A 278 -0.72 -19.46 4.72
N ALA A 279 -1.87 -19.96 5.14
CA ALA A 279 -3.00 -20.21 4.26
C ALA A 279 -3.77 -18.95 3.86
N SER A 280 -3.60 -17.86 4.61
CA SER A 280 -4.19 -16.55 4.33
C SER A 280 -3.35 -15.43 4.94
N GLY A 281 -3.24 -14.33 4.25
CA GLY A 281 -2.54 -13.12 4.66
C GLY A 281 -3.01 -11.91 3.88
N SER A 282 -2.47 -10.74 4.18
CA SER A 282 -2.82 -9.52 3.47
C SER A 282 -2.09 -9.47 2.13
N SER A 283 -2.78 -9.75 1.05
CA SER A 283 -2.22 -9.93 -0.28
C SER A 283 -2.53 -8.78 -1.25
N HIS A 284 -3.60 -8.00 -1.01
CA HIS A 284 -4.05 -6.99 -1.97
C HIS A 284 -4.65 -5.77 -1.29
N ALA A 285 -4.32 -4.58 -1.80
CA ALA A 285 -4.81 -3.31 -1.30
C ALA A 285 -5.81 -2.67 -2.26
N MET A 286 -6.91 -2.15 -1.71
CA MET A 286 -8.00 -1.48 -2.42
C MET A 286 -8.46 -0.23 -1.66
N THR A 287 -9.43 0.48 -2.18
CA THR A 287 -10.05 1.63 -1.51
C THR A 287 -11.44 1.26 -1.02
N LEU A 288 -11.66 1.26 0.30
CA LEU A 288 -12.98 1.01 0.89
C LEU A 288 -13.83 2.29 0.77
N ILE A 289 -14.97 2.19 0.07
CA ILE A 289 -15.75 3.36 -0.34
C ILE A 289 -17.22 3.34 0.12
N ALA A 290 -17.79 2.17 0.42
CA ALA A 290 -19.21 2.11 0.82
C ALA A 290 -19.51 0.94 1.74
N VAL A 291 -20.61 1.07 2.50
CA VAL A 291 -21.19 0.04 3.37
C VAL A 291 -22.71 0.03 3.23
N ASP A 292 -23.29 -1.15 3.17
CA ASP A 292 -24.73 -1.39 3.26
C ASP A 292 -25.05 -1.83 4.70
N LEU A 293 -25.89 -1.07 5.38
CA LEU A 293 -26.31 -1.31 6.76
C LEU A 293 -27.75 -1.81 6.80
N ASP A 294 -28.06 -2.70 7.75
CA ASP A 294 -29.43 -3.07 8.06
C ASP A 294 -30.15 -1.98 8.89
N GLU A 295 -31.42 -2.22 9.23
CA GLU A 295 -32.24 -1.30 10.02
C GLU A 295 -31.68 -1.07 11.45
N ALA A 296 -30.90 -2.00 11.98
CA ALA A 296 -30.25 -1.89 13.27
C ALA A 296 -28.88 -1.19 13.18
N GLY A 297 -28.41 -0.88 11.96
CA GLY A 297 -27.12 -0.25 11.72
C GLY A 297 -25.94 -1.24 11.63
N ALA A 298 -26.21 -2.54 11.57
CA ALA A 298 -25.18 -3.56 11.38
C ALA A 298 -24.82 -3.70 9.89
N PRO A 299 -23.51 -3.88 9.55
CA PRO A 299 -23.07 -4.01 8.17
C PRO A 299 -23.52 -5.36 7.58
N ARG A 300 -23.98 -5.31 6.33
CA ARG A 300 -24.34 -6.49 5.52
C ARG A 300 -23.36 -6.70 4.38
N LYS A 301 -22.94 -5.61 3.74
CA LYS A 301 -22.05 -5.63 2.58
C LYS A 301 -21.17 -4.40 2.57
N TRP A 302 -20.03 -4.55 1.93
CA TRP A 302 -19.04 -3.49 1.75
C TRP A 302 -18.66 -3.38 0.27
N MET A 303 -18.20 -2.21 -0.17
CA MET A 303 -17.75 -2.00 -1.53
C MET A 303 -16.35 -1.41 -1.52
N VAL A 304 -15.49 -1.95 -2.36
CA VAL A 304 -14.12 -1.49 -2.57
C VAL A 304 -13.88 -1.13 -4.03
N GLU A 305 -13.20 0.00 -4.28
CA GLU A 305 -12.67 0.34 -5.59
C GLU A 305 -11.33 -0.37 -5.79
N ASN A 306 -11.20 -1.09 -6.91
CA ASN A 306 -10.04 -1.92 -7.24
C ASN A 306 -9.25 -1.31 -8.41
N SER A 307 -8.02 -1.78 -8.62
CA SER A 307 -7.09 -1.30 -9.65
C SER A 307 -7.08 -2.14 -10.94
N TRP A 308 -7.98 -3.11 -11.10
CA TRP A 308 -7.98 -4.03 -12.26
C TRP A 308 -8.71 -3.50 -13.50
N GLY A 309 -9.05 -2.22 -13.52
CA GLY A 309 -9.74 -1.55 -14.60
C GLY A 309 -11.27 -1.60 -14.50
N ALA A 310 -11.93 -0.66 -15.18
CA ALA A 310 -13.39 -0.46 -15.11
C ALA A 310 -14.23 -1.64 -15.62
N SER A 311 -13.65 -2.53 -16.42
CA SER A 311 -14.32 -3.75 -16.92
C SER A 311 -14.30 -4.90 -15.92
N SER A 312 -13.53 -4.80 -14.83
CA SER A 312 -13.44 -5.81 -13.77
C SER A 312 -14.52 -5.55 -12.71
N GLY A 313 -15.22 -6.59 -12.29
CA GLY A 313 -16.26 -6.49 -11.28
C GLY A 313 -17.40 -5.54 -11.68
N TYR A 314 -17.91 -4.77 -10.72
CA TYR A 314 -18.93 -3.76 -10.96
C TYR A 314 -18.27 -2.39 -11.18
N GLN A 315 -18.05 -2.01 -12.44
CA GLN A 315 -17.41 -0.73 -12.82
C GLN A 315 -16.05 -0.48 -12.13
N GLY A 316 -15.23 -1.52 -12.00
CA GLY A 316 -13.95 -1.46 -11.32
C GLY A 316 -14.02 -1.72 -9.81
N CYS A 317 -15.20 -1.96 -9.26
CA CYS A 317 -15.42 -2.24 -7.84
C CYS A 317 -15.69 -3.72 -7.58
N LEU A 318 -15.38 -4.16 -6.35
CA LEU A 318 -15.81 -5.44 -5.80
C LEU A 318 -16.77 -5.21 -4.63
N ILE A 319 -17.74 -6.10 -4.50
CA ILE A 319 -18.72 -6.11 -3.41
C ILE A 319 -18.42 -7.33 -2.54
N MET A 320 -18.23 -7.12 -1.23
CA MET A 320 -18.00 -8.19 -0.27
C MET A 320 -19.12 -8.28 0.76
N THR A 321 -19.45 -9.50 1.17
CA THR A 321 -20.34 -9.73 2.32
C THR A 321 -19.63 -9.37 3.62
N ASP A 322 -20.39 -9.06 4.68
CA ASP A 322 -19.80 -8.79 5.99
C ASP A 322 -19.13 -10.03 6.59
N GLU A 323 -19.64 -11.23 6.29
CA GLU A 323 -19.00 -12.49 6.66
C GLU A 323 -17.62 -12.63 6.01
N TRP A 324 -17.52 -12.34 4.70
CA TRP A 324 -16.22 -12.35 4.02
C TRP A 324 -15.26 -11.28 4.58
N PHE A 325 -15.78 -10.09 4.88
CA PHE A 325 -14.98 -9.02 5.53
C PHE A 325 -14.36 -9.51 6.84
N ASN A 326 -15.12 -10.19 7.69
CA ASN A 326 -14.63 -10.75 8.95
C ASN A 326 -13.48 -11.72 8.75
N GLU A 327 -13.57 -12.58 7.73
CA GLU A 327 -12.66 -13.69 7.50
C GLU A 327 -11.37 -13.29 6.76
N TYR A 328 -11.44 -12.30 5.85
CA TYR A 328 -10.36 -12.03 4.90
C TYR A 328 -9.90 -10.57 4.84
N MET A 329 -10.53 -9.65 5.55
CA MET A 329 -10.01 -8.31 5.78
C MET A 329 -8.86 -8.37 6.78
N PHE A 330 -7.78 -7.62 6.54
CA PHE A 330 -6.66 -7.55 7.47
C PHE A 330 -6.32 -6.15 7.92
N ARG A 331 -6.20 -5.16 7.02
CA ARG A 331 -5.69 -3.82 7.34
C ARG A 331 -6.65 -2.73 6.89
N LEU A 332 -6.73 -1.67 7.71
CA LEU A 332 -7.44 -0.45 7.40
C LEU A 332 -6.55 0.74 7.79
N VAL A 333 -6.54 1.78 6.96
CA VAL A 333 -5.98 3.07 7.32
C VAL A 333 -7.11 4.07 7.38
N VAL A 334 -7.28 4.67 8.53
CA VAL A 334 -8.40 5.55 8.85
C VAL A 334 -7.90 6.90 9.36
N GLU A 335 -8.59 7.98 9.02
CA GLU A 335 -8.24 9.29 9.56
C GLU A 335 -8.38 9.32 11.07
N ARG A 336 -7.42 9.95 11.73
CA ARG A 336 -7.33 10.04 13.19
C ARG A 336 -8.62 10.56 13.86
N LYS A 337 -9.38 11.42 13.18
CA LYS A 337 -10.64 11.98 13.68
C LYS A 337 -11.75 10.93 13.90
N TYR A 338 -11.67 9.77 13.24
CA TYR A 338 -12.64 8.67 13.39
C TYR A 338 -12.17 7.60 14.38
N VAL A 339 -10.97 7.75 14.95
CA VAL A 339 -10.40 6.77 15.86
C VAL A 339 -10.76 7.13 17.30
N PRO A 340 -11.43 6.25 18.06
CA PRO A 340 -11.73 6.46 19.47
C PRO A 340 -10.48 6.72 20.31
N GLN A 341 -10.59 7.57 21.34
CA GLN A 341 -9.45 8.00 22.16
C GLN A 341 -8.72 6.83 22.84
N ASP A 342 -9.44 5.81 23.30
CA ASP A 342 -8.84 4.62 23.89
C ASP A 342 -7.94 3.84 22.92
N ILE A 343 -8.23 3.87 21.61
CA ILE A 343 -7.37 3.30 20.58
C ILE A 343 -6.18 4.23 20.30
N LEU A 344 -6.40 5.54 20.24
CA LEU A 344 -5.30 6.50 20.06
C LEU A 344 -4.29 6.42 21.21
N ASP A 345 -4.74 6.17 22.43
CA ASP A 345 -3.88 6.04 23.60
C ASP A 345 -2.96 4.79 23.51
N MET A 346 -3.35 3.77 22.73
CA MET A 346 -2.52 2.59 22.48
C MET A 346 -1.24 2.93 21.72
N LEU A 347 -1.24 3.99 20.89
CA LEU A 347 -0.05 4.44 20.13
C LEU A 347 1.11 4.91 21.05
N ASN A 348 0.86 5.16 22.33
CA ASN A 348 1.89 5.48 23.30
C ASN A 348 2.67 4.25 23.82
N GLN A 349 2.31 3.04 23.39
CA GLN A 349 3.02 1.81 23.75
C GLN A 349 4.29 1.69 22.90
N GLU A 350 5.34 1.06 23.47
CA GLU A 350 6.47 0.59 22.69
C GLU A 350 6.00 -0.50 21.72
N PRO A 351 6.26 -0.36 20.41
CA PRO A 351 5.85 -1.36 19.44
C PRO A 351 6.55 -2.71 19.65
N VAL A 352 5.81 -3.79 19.41
CA VAL A 352 6.42 -5.13 19.29
C VAL A 352 6.98 -5.27 17.88
N MET A 353 8.31 -5.36 17.78
CA MET A 353 8.97 -5.54 16.48
C MET A 353 8.72 -6.93 15.92
N LEU A 354 8.21 -7.00 14.70
CA LEU A 354 8.01 -8.22 13.92
C LEU A 354 9.07 -8.31 12.82
N PRO A 355 9.51 -9.52 12.46
CA PRO A 355 10.49 -9.68 11.40
C PRO A 355 9.88 -9.37 10.02
N ALA A 356 10.70 -8.98 9.07
CA ALA A 356 10.29 -8.68 7.70
C ALA A 356 9.59 -9.84 6.97
N TRP A 357 9.83 -11.09 7.39
CA TRP A 357 9.18 -12.31 6.87
C TRP A 357 7.96 -12.76 7.67
N ASP A 358 7.33 -11.85 8.38
CA ASP A 358 6.12 -12.17 9.12
C ASP A 358 5.01 -12.68 8.19
N PRO A 359 4.25 -13.75 8.57
CA PRO A 359 3.25 -14.36 7.68
C PRO A 359 2.15 -13.40 7.23
N MET A 360 1.84 -12.38 8.03
CA MET A 360 0.84 -11.37 7.67
C MET A 360 1.33 -10.45 6.54
N PHE A 361 2.64 -10.38 6.30
CA PHE A 361 3.29 -9.48 5.36
C PHE A 361 4.16 -10.22 4.34
N ALA A 362 4.04 -11.54 4.28
CA ALA A 362 4.72 -12.32 3.26
C ALA A 362 4.31 -11.80 1.87
N PRO A 363 5.27 -11.64 0.94
CA PRO A 363 4.96 -11.26 -0.44
C PRO A 363 3.99 -12.27 -1.06
N GLU A 364 3.13 -11.79 -1.95
CA GLU A 364 2.33 -12.67 -2.81
C GLU A 364 3.26 -13.53 -3.68
N GLU A 365 2.99 -14.83 -3.78
CA GLU A 365 3.62 -15.74 -4.74
C GLU A 365 3.01 -15.59 -6.14
#